data_cf91dc61f8282129f5c94b97d8c9b0af
#
_entry.id   cf91dc61f8282129f5c94b97d8c9b0af
#
_cell.length_a   1.000
_cell.length_b   1.000
_cell.length_c   1.000
_cell.angle_alpha   90.00
_cell.angle_beta   90.00
_cell.angle_gamma   90.00
#
_symmetry.space_group_name_H-M   'P 1'
#
loop_
_entity.id
_entity.type
_entity.pdbx_description
1 polymer ?
#
loop_
_entity_poly.entity_id
_entity_poly.type
_entity_poly.pdbx_seq_one_letter_code
_entity_poly.pdbx_strand_id
1 'polypeptide(L)'
;MTTSFDERRWRGDWTAACPLSRLEPLRGVAVLLPDGSQVALFRLADDTIRAVGNTDPIGRAAVLSRGIVGDRGGVPVVQSPLKKQAFSLLDGRCLDADGVSVPVYDTRVAVDGTVYVANSPDIRFGYRRAELSA
;
A
#
# COMPACT_ATOMS: atom_id res chain seq x y z
N MET A 1 7.17 -23.21 16.26
CA MET A 1 6.81 -22.76 15.84
C MET A 1 6.90 -22.40 14.95
N THR A 2 6.85 -22.67 14.53
CA THR A 2 7.10 -22.13 13.74
C THR A 2 6.55 -21.28 13.43
N THR A 3 6.75 -20.58 13.57
CA THR A 3 5.93 -19.57 13.10
C THR A 3 5.82 -19.59 11.63
N SER A 4 4.76 -19.05 11.11
CA SER A 4 4.59 -19.00 9.68
C SER A 4 5.49 -17.95 9.03
N PHE A 5 6.07 -17.04 9.81
CA PHE A 5 6.88 -15.97 9.26
C PHE A 5 8.29 -16.05 9.85
N ASP A 6 9.28 -16.21 8.97
CA ASP A 6 10.69 -16.27 9.34
C ASP A 6 11.37 -15.04 8.73
N GLU A 7 11.76 -14.11 9.57
CA GLU A 7 12.36 -12.86 9.12
C GLU A 7 13.61 -13.06 8.30
N ARG A 8 14.39 -14.06 8.64
CA ARG A 8 15.62 -14.29 7.89
C ARG A 8 15.33 -14.71 6.46
N ARG A 9 14.27 -15.50 6.29
CA ARG A 9 13.88 -15.97 4.99
C ARG A 9 13.39 -14.82 4.10
N TRP A 10 12.77 -13.82 4.72
CA TRP A 10 12.13 -12.75 3.97
C TRP A 10 12.98 -11.51 3.81
N ARG A 11 14.18 -11.52 4.40
CA ARG A 11 14.97 -10.30 4.50
C ARG A 11 15.27 -9.65 3.17
N GLY A 12 15.52 -10.44 2.12
CA GLY A 12 15.83 -9.90 0.82
C GLY A 12 14.62 -9.39 0.06
N ASP A 13 13.41 -9.84 0.44
CA ASP A 13 12.18 -9.59 -0.29
C ASP A 13 11.26 -8.60 0.41
N TRP A 14 11.56 -8.23 1.64
CA TRP A 14 10.67 -7.43 2.46
C TRP A 14 11.42 -6.29 3.12
N THR A 15 10.71 -5.19 3.34
CA THR A 15 11.25 -4.04 4.05
C THR A 15 10.48 -3.85 5.34
N ALA A 16 11.21 -3.72 6.45
CA ALA A 16 10.60 -3.41 7.72
C ALA A 16 10.17 -1.95 7.70
N ALA A 17 8.89 -1.72 7.94
CA ALA A 17 8.34 -0.38 7.87
C ALA A 17 8.30 0.29 9.24
N CYS A 18 7.59 -0.30 10.20
CA CYS A 18 7.42 0.29 11.52
C CYS A 18 6.75 -0.72 12.42
N PRO A 19 6.78 -0.49 13.73
CA PRO A 19 5.96 -1.29 14.64
C PRO A 19 4.48 -1.04 14.36
N LEU A 20 3.68 -2.08 14.47
CA LEU A 20 2.23 -1.98 14.30
C LEU A 20 1.64 -0.90 15.21
N SER A 21 2.18 -0.79 16.42
CA SER A 21 1.68 0.19 17.38
C SER A 21 1.86 1.64 16.93
N ARG A 22 2.69 1.87 15.92
CA ARG A 22 2.90 3.21 15.37
C ARG A 22 1.93 3.55 14.25
N LEU A 23 1.17 2.57 13.78
CA LEU A 23 0.19 2.81 12.72
C LEU A 23 -1.15 3.14 13.35
N GLU A 24 -1.56 4.38 13.24
CA GLU A 24 -2.88 4.78 13.73
C GLU A 24 -3.94 4.34 12.74
N PRO A 25 -5.08 3.85 13.22
CA PRO A 25 -6.15 3.45 12.31
C PRO A 25 -6.57 4.59 11.38
N LEU A 26 -6.79 4.26 10.13
CA LEU A 26 -7.25 5.18 9.09
C LEU A 26 -6.24 6.25 8.74
N ARG A 27 -4.98 6.05 9.12
CA ARG A 27 -3.89 6.95 8.77
C ARG A 27 -2.85 6.23 7.97
N GLY A 28 -2.17 6.96 7.11
CA GLY A 28 -1.14 6.40 6.25
C GLY A 28 0.23 6.88 6.62
N VAL A 29 1.23 6.05 6.31
CA VAL A 29 2.64 6.45 6.39
C VAL A 29 3.30 6.06 5.08
N ALA A 30 4.34 6.81 4.71
CA ALA A 30 5.10 6.50 3.51
C ALA A 30 6.28 5.62 3.89
N VAL A 31 6.52 4.59 3.09
CA VAL A 31 7.63 3.65 3.30
C VAL A 31 8.49 3.68 2.04
N LEU A 32 9.79 3.84 2.23
CA LEU A 32 10.74 3.84 1.11
C LEU A 32 11.32 2.44 0.95
N LEU A 33 11.17 1.89 -0.24
CA LEU A 33 11.71 0.57 -0.57
C LEU A 33 13.14 0.69 -1.11
N PRO A 34 13.90 -0.42 -1.11
CA PRO A 34 15.29 -0.37 -1.55
C PRO A 34 15.48 0.13 -2.98
N ASP A 35 14.51 -0.07 -3.86
CA ASP A 35 14.61 0.36 -5.25
C ASP A 35 14.20 1.82 -5.45
N GLY A 36 13.90 2.54 -4.37
CA GLY A 36 13.49 3.93 -4.44
C GLY A 36 11.99 4.14 -4.54
N SER A 37 11.22 3.07 -4.70
CA SER A 37 9.76 3.18 -4.74
C SER A 37 9.24 3.59 -3.36
N GLN A 38 8.16 4.37 -3.36
CA GLN A 38 7.48 4.73 -2.12
C GLN A 38 6.14 4.03 -2.05
N VAL A 39 5.84 3.51 -0.88
CA VAL A 39 4.59 2.78 -0.62
C VAL A 39 3.81 3.52 0.46
N ALA A 40 2.51 3.65 0.25
CA ALA A 40 1.61 4.19 1.28
C ALA A 40 1.05 3.02 2.07
N LEU A 41 1.30 3.01 3.36
CA LEU A 41 0.92 1.92 4.25
C LEU A 41 -0.19 2.41 5.16
N PHE A 42 -1.28 1.64 5.26
CA PHE A 42 -2.46 2.02 6.01
C PHE A 42 -2.90 0.92 6.94
N ARG A 43 -3.42 1.31 8.10
CA ARG A 43 -4.10 0.40 9.01
C ARG A 43 -5.58 0.75 8.99
N LEU A 44 -6.41 -0.21 8.60
CA LEU A 44 -7.84 0.02 8.47
C LEU A 44 -8.52 -0.13 9.83
N ALA A 45 -9.81 0.22 9.89
CA ALA A 45 -10.56 0.19 11.14
C ALA A 45 -10.64 -1.21 11.74
N ASP A 46 -10.58 -2.25 10.90
CA ASP A 46 -10.61 -3.64 11.37
C ASP A 46 -9.21 -4.19 11.61
N ASP A 47 -8.21 -3.32 11.66
CA ASP A 47 -6.80 -3.66 11.87
C ASP A 47 -6.14 -4.40 10.72
N THR A 48 -6.80 -4.47 9.57
CA THR A 48 -6.17 -4.97 8.34
C THR A 48 -5.12 -3.96 7.88
N ILE A 49 -3.97 -4.47 7.44
CA ILE A 49 -2.90 -3.62 6.93
C ILE A 49 -2.91 -3.68 5.41
N ARG A 50 -2.91 -2.52 4.77
CA ARG A 50 -2.92 -2.42 3.31
C ARG A 50 -1.82 -1.50 2.84
N ALA A 51 -1.25 -1.82 1.68
CA ALA A 51 -0.16 -1.05 1.12
C ALA A 51 -0.35 -0.88 -0.37
N VAL A 52 -0.26 0.35 -0.84
CA VAL A 52 -0.36 0.67 -2.27
C VAL A 52 0.77 1.65 -2.60
N GLY A 53 1.07 1.78 -3.89
CA GLY A 53 2.05 2.78 -4.29
C GLY A 53 1.65 4.16 -3.80
N ASN A 54 2.63 4.94 -3.36
CA ASN A 54 2.36 6.25 -2.76
C ASN A 54 2.12 7.34 -3.80
N THR A 55 2.48 7.11 -5.05
CA THR A 55 2.36 8.11 -6.10
C THR A 55 0.97 8.10 -6.70
N ASP A 56 0.30 9.24 -6.62
CA ASP A 56 -0.97 9.44 -7.30
C ASP A 56 -0.67 9.57 -8.79
N PRO A 57 -1.12 8.63 -9.62
CA PRO A 57 -0.78 8.66 -11.06
C PRO A 57 -1.47 9.77 -11.82
N ILE A 58 -2.53 10.33 -11.26
CA ILE A 58 -3.26 11.44 -11.89
C ILE A 58 -2.62 12.76 -11.51
N GLY A 59 -2.38 12.96 -10.21
CA GLY A 59 -1.77 14.18 -9.72
C GLY A 59 -0.25 14.18 -9.84
N ARG A 60 0.35 13.02 -10.06
CA ARG A 60 1.79 12.87 -10.27
C ARG A 60 2.64 13.34 -9.10
N ALA A 61 2.21 12.95 -7.91
CA ALA A 61 2.96 13.26 -6.69
C ALA A 61 2.82 12.14 -5.69
N ALA A 62 3.82 11.99 -4.84
CA ALA A 62 3.88 10.94 -3.84
C ALA A 62 3.13 11.38 -2.60
N VAL A 63 1.81 11.34 -2.65
CA VAL A 63 0.95 11.92 -1.62
C VAL A 63 -0.14 11.00 -1.10
N LEU A 64 -0.27 9.78 -1.62
CA LEU A 64 -1.41 8.95 -1.21
C LEU A 64 -1.37 8.60 0.27
N SER A 65 -0.19 8.52 0.89
CA SER A 65 -0.09 8.30 2.33
C SER A 65 -0.72 9.42 3.15
N ARG A 66 -0.93 10.57 2.54
CA ARG A 66 -1.59 11.72 3.18
C ARG A 66 -3.06 11.82 2.82
N GLY A 67 -3.56 10.85 2.07
CA GLY A 67 -4.94 10.86 1.64
C GLY A 67 -5.89 10.48 2.76
N ILE A 68 -7.17 10.58 2.45
CA ILE A 68 -8.24 10.27 3.40
C ILE A 68 -8.71 8.85 3.14
N VAL A 69 -8.61 8.01 4.16
CA VAL A 69 -9.09 6.63 4.07
C VAL A 69 -10.58 6.63 4.32
N GLY A 70 -11.30 5.91 3.49
CA GLY A 70 -12.74 5.80 3.61
C GLY A 70 -13.24 4.49 3.05
N ASP A 71 -14.54 4.45 2.80
CA ASP A 71 -15.20 3.27 2.29
C ASP A 71 -16.14 3.71 1.18
N ARG A 72 -16.08 3.02 0.07
CA ARG A 72 -16.99 3.31 -1.02
C ARG A 72 -17.70 2.04 -1.42
N GLY A 73 -18.93 1.88 -0.93
CA GLY A 73 -19.71 0.70 -1.23
C GLY A 73 -19.12 -0.59 -0.72
N GLY A 74 -18.46 -0.55 0.44
CA GLY A 74 -17.84 -1.73 1.02
C GLY A 74 -16.37 -1.91 0.62
N VAL A 75 -15.85 -1.06 -0.26
CA VAL A 75 -14.46 -1.14 -0.69
C VAL A 75 -13.66 -0.11 0.07
N PRO A 76 -12.61 -0.51 0.82
CA PRO A 76 -11.76 0.47 1.47
C PRO A 76 -10.97 1.23 0.41
N VAL A 77 -10.96 2.55 0.56
CA VAL A 77 -10.31 3.41 -0.42
C VAL A 77 -9.44 4.44 0.27
N VAL A 78 -8.49 4.98 -0.49
CA VAL A 78 -7.79 6.20 -0.10
C VAL A 78 -8.10 7.24 -1.16
N GLN A 79 -8.52 8.43 -0.71
CA GLN A 79 -8.81 9.55 -1.61
C GLN A 79 -7.59 10.44 -1.65
N SER A 80 -7.12 10.71 -2.87
CA SER A 80 -5.94 11.55 -3.06
C SER A 80 -6.22 12.98 -2.58
N PRO A 81 -5.28 13.61 -1.88
CA PRO A 81 -5.47 14.99 -1.46
C PRO A 81 -5.39 15.97 -2.63
N LEU A 82 -4.88 15.56 -3.76
CA LEU A 82 -4.68 16.46 -4.90
C LEU A 82 -5.93 16.59 -5.76
N LYS A 83 -6.34 15.49 -6.37
CA LYS A 83 -7.47 15.51 -7.30
C LYS A 83 -8.71 14.82 -6.74
N LYS A 84 -8.58 14.28 -5.54
CA LYS A 84 -9.69 13.66 -4.80
C LYS A 84 -10.24 12.39 -5.42
N GLN A 85 -9.53 11.79 -6.37
CA GLN A 85 -9.90 10.47 -6.86
C GLN A 85 -9.63 9.44 -5.79
N ALA A 86 -10.47 8.41 -5.75
CA ALA A 86 -10.37 7.33 -4.77
C ALA A 86 -9.74 6.11 -5.42
N PHE A 87 -8.81 5.50 -4.71
CA PHE A 87 -8.12 4.28 -5.13
C PHE A 87 -8.46 3.16 -4.17
N SER A 88 -8.85 2.01 -4.71
CA SER A 88 -9.15 0.83 -3.89
C SER A 88 -7.90 0.36 -3.18
N LEU A 89 -7.99 0.14 -1.87
CA LEU A 89 -6.88 -0.43 -1.11
C LEU A 89 -6.84 -1.95 -1.25
N LEU A 90 -7.80 -2.55 -1.94
CA LEU A 90 -7.81 -3.97 -2.20
C LEU A 90 -7.04 -4.32 -3.46
N ASP A 91 -7.28 -3.61 -4.55
CA ASP A 91 -6.66 -3.94 -5.83
C ASP A 91 -5.99 -2.76 -6.53
N GLY A 92 -5.99 -1.58 -5.91
CA GLY A 92 -5.29 -0.41 -6.45
C GLY A 92 -6.02 0.33 -7.55
N ARG A 93 -7.19 -0.14 -7.95
CA ARG A 93 -7.93 0.47 -9.04
C ARG A 93 -8.48 1.83 -8.63
N CYS A 94 -8.40 2.80 -9.52
CA CYS A 94 -9.06 4.09 -9.33
C CYS A 94 -10.56 3.92 -9.59
N LEU A 95 -11.39 4.31 -8.62
CA LEU A 95 -12.83 4.17 -8.77
C LEU A 95 -13.45 5.33 -9.54
N ASP A 96 -12.69 6.38 -9.80
CA ASP A 96 -13.18 7.59 -10.46
C ASP A 96 -12.59 7.81 -11.84
N ALA A 97 -11.74 6.90 -12.31
CA ALA A 97 -11.12 7.03 -13.62
C ALA A 97 -10.78 5.64 -14.16
N ASP A 98 -11.31 5.32 -15.32
CA ASP A 98 -11.05 4.02 -15.95
C ASP A 98 -9.61 3.90 -16.38
N GLY A 99 -9.07 2.69 -16.24
CA GLY A 99 -7.73 2.40 -16.73
C GLY A 99 -6.60 2.95 -15.88
N VAL A 100 -6.91 3.53 -14.74
CA VAL A 100 -5.90 4.09 -13.83
C VAL A 100 -5.84 3.23 -12.59
N SER A 101 -4.64 2.88 -12.16
CA SER A 101 -4.47 2.09 -10.94
C SER A 101 -3.10 2.38 -10.32
N VAL A 102 -2.98 2.02 -9.06
CA VAL A 102 -1.69 2.03 -8.36
C VAL A 102 -1.31 0.59 -8.02
N PRO A 103 -0.03 0.30 -7.89
CA PRO A 103 0.37 -1.05 -7.49
C PRO A 103 -0.04 -1.34 -6.06
N VAL A 104 -0.31 -2.61 -5.79
CA VAL A 104 -0.63 -3.10 -4.45
C VAL A 104 0.55 -3.93 -3.98
N TYR A 105 0.90 -3.78 -2.72
CA TYR A 105 2.02 -4.49 -2.11
C TYR A 105 1.51 -5.37 -0.98
N ASP A 106 2.08 -6.55 -0.87
CA ASP A 106 1.74 -7.45 0.23
C ASP A 106 2.35 -6.93 1.52
N THR A 107 1.73 -7.28 2.64
CA THR A 107 2.21 -6.88 3.97
C THR A 107 2.24 -8.09 4.88
N ARG A 108 3.09 -8.03 5.88
CA ARG A 108 3.20 -9.07 6.91
C ARG A 108 3.45 -8.39 8.23
N VAL A 109 2.90 -8.97 9.29
CA VAL A 109 3.20 -8.51 10.65
C VAL A 109 3.94 -9.64 11.35
N ALA A 110 5.15 -9.37 11.75
CA ALA A 110 5.98 -10.36 12.41
C ALA A 110 5.52 -10.59 13.85
N VAL A 111 6.02 -11.65 14.45
CA VAL A 111 5.67 -12.01 15.83
C VAL A 111 5.93 -10.87 16.80
N ASP A 112 6.99 -10.10 16.55
CA ASP A 112 7.37 -8.99 17.44
C ASP A 112 6.57 -7.70 17.15
N GLY A 113 5.61 -7.76 16.22
CA GLY A 113 4.79 -6.60 15.89
C GLY A 113 5.33 -5.71 14.79
N THR A 114 6.47 -6.05 14.21
CA THR A 114 7.01 -5.26 13.10
C THR A 114 6.19 -5.51 11.84
N VAL A 115 5.80 -4.43 11.17
CA VAL A 115 5.09 -4.50 9.90
C VAL A 115 6.11 -4.49 8.77
N TYR A 116 5.96 -5.43 7.84
CA TYR A 116 6.83 -5.54 6.68
C TYR A 116 6.02 -5.32 5.42
N VAL A 117 6.66 -4.71 4.43
CA VAL A 117 6.08 -4.49 3.10
C VAL A 117 6.94 -5.23 2.10
N ALA A 118 6.30 -5.94 1.19
CA ALA A 118 7.02 -6.63 0.11
C ALA A 118 7.72 -5.61 -0.77
N ASN A 119 8.91 -5.97 -1.27
CA ASN A 119 9.70 -5.04 -2.07
C ASN A 119 9.23 -4.93 -3.51
N SER A 120 8.29 -5.76 -3.93
CA SER A 120 7.75 -5.74 -5.29
C SER A 120 6.24 -5.76 -5.25
N PRO A 121 5.59 -5.15 -6.26
CA PRO A 121 4.13 -5.16 -6.30
C PRO A 121 3.55 -6.55 -6.46
N ASP A 122 2.34 -6.72 -5.96
CA ASP A 122 1.58 -7.95 -6.10
C ASP A 122 0.96 -7.97 -7.50
N ILE A 123 1.43 -8.87 -8.34
CA ILE A 123 0.99 -8.91 -9.73
C ILE A 123 -0.39 -9.53 -9.90
N ARG A 124 -0.95 -10.13 -8.84
CA ARG A 124 -2.27 -10.75 -8.95
C ARG A 124 -3.37 -9.75 -9.26
N PHE A 125 -3.14 -8.49 -8.94
CA PHE A 125 -4.19 -7.47 -9.12
C PHE A 125 -4.09 -6.73 -10.43
N GLY A 126 -3.36 -7.28 -11.37
CA GLY A 126 -3.36 -6.75 -12.72
C GLY A 126 -2.70 -5.40 -12.87
N TYR A 127 -1.90 -4.98 -11.88
CA TYR A 127 -1.16 -3.74 -12.02
C TYR A 127 -0.30 -3.78 -13.27
N ARG A 128 -0.40 -2.74 -14.05
CA ARG A 128 0.48 -2.57 -15.20
C ARG A 128 1.18 -1.26 -15.06
N ARG A 129 2.46 -1.30 -15.16
CA ARG A 129 3.23 -0.09 -15.10
C ARG A 129 2.91 0.73 -16.34
N ALA A 130 2.65 1.99 -16.13
CA ALA A 130 2.28 2.86 -17.24
C ALA A 130 3.34 2.83 -18.31
N GLU A 131 4.56 2.71 -17.91
CA GLU A 131 5.66 2.69 -18.85
C GLU A 131 5.66 1.44 -19.71
N LEU A 132 4.96 0.40 -19.30
CA LEU A 132 4.86 -0.78 -20.16
C LEU A 132 4.01 -0.49 -21.37
N SER A 133 3.12 0.45 -21.25
CA SER A 133 2.25 0.82 -22.36
C SER A 133 2.82 1.96 -23.18
N ALA A 134 3.83 2.56 -22.66
CA ALA A 134 4.42 3.71 -23.36
C ALA A 134 5.21 3.26 -24.56
#